data_b10829a02ec79406e1280ad0c8bae62c
#
_entry.id   b10829a02ec79406e1280ad0c8bae62c
#
_cell.length_a   1.000
_cell.length_b   1.000
_cell.length_c   1.000
_cell.angle_alpha   90.00
_cell.angle_beta   90.00
_cell.angle_gamma   90.00
#
_symmetry.space_group_name_H-M   'P 1'
#
loop_
_entity.id
_entity.type
_entity.pdbx_description
1 polymer ?
#
loop_
_entity_poly.entity_id
_entity_poly.type
_entity_poly.pdbx_seq_one_letter_code
_entity_poly.pdbx_strand_id
1 'polypeptide(L)'
;MNQAFIVTKEHRRFTEFANAVRKEKTIGICHGAAGVGKTNSARRYANWDALEPYINAWGPRGDHDAKHYALANRSRTVFYTPEVLCRPKDLMHDIDHWQIKVGLCADEHLRSLMPDGEVVRQNDVTRLVELLIIDEAERLTPTALELLRDRHDRTHLAMILIGMPGIDERFRHYPQLYSRLGFSHHYRALGREELLFVLNRHWKRLGRTLDPDDFTDAQAIAAIERI
;
A
#
# COMPACT_ATOMS: atom_id res chain seq x y z
N MET A 1 17.52 6.08 -8.91
CA MET A 1 17.47 4.89 -9.78
C MET A 1 16.16 4.16 -9.48
N ASN A 2 15.30 4.04 -10.49
CA ASN A 2 14.01 3.37 -10.31
C ASN A 2 14.26 1.87 -10.23
N GLN A 3 14.30 1.33 -9.02
CA GLN A 3 14.55 -0.08 -8.77
C GLN A 3 13.34 -0.85 -9.30
N ALA A 4 13.49 -1.58 -10.42
CA ALA A 4 12.38 -2.34 -10.99
C ALA A 4 11.91 -3.38 -9.97
N PHE A 5 10.66 -3.27 -9.54
CA PHE A 5 10.03 -4.15 -8.57
C PHE A 5 10.05 -5.61 -9.05
N ILE A 6 10.41 -6.53 -8.17
CA ILE A 6 10.38 -7.97 -8.45
C ILE A 6 9.08 -8.54 -7.90
N VAL A 7 8.25 -9.09 -8.78
CA VAL A 7 6.98 -9.72 -8.41
C VAL A 7 7.26 -11.09 -7.80
N THR A 8 7.11 -11.20 -6.49
CA THR A 8 7.25 -12.43 -5.71
C THR A 8 5.91 -13.16 -5.54
N LYS A 9 5.94 -14.42 -5.07
CA LYS A 9 4.72 -15.17 -4.72
C LYS A 9 3.91 -14.45 -3.64
N GLU A 10 4.59 -13.92 -2.62
CA GLU A 10 3.93 -13.17 -1.53
C GLU A 10 3.33 -11.86 -2.02
N HIS A 11 3.98 -11.16 -2.95
CA HIS A 11 3.35 -9.98 -3.58
C HIS A 11 2.06 -10.32 -4.32
N ARG A 12 2.01 -11.46 -5.03
CA ARG A 12 0.78 -11.91 -5.70
C ARG A 12 -0.33 -12.21 -4.70
N ARG A 13 -0.02 -12.94 -3.62
CA ARG A 13 -0.96 -13.23 -2.53
C ARG A 13 -1.46 -11.96 -1.83
N PHE A 14 -0.53 -11.01 -1.59
CA PHE A 14 -0.91 -9.69 -1.08
C PHE A 14 -1.88 -8.97 -2.03
N THR A 15 -1.64 -9.04 -3.34
CA THR A 15 -2.52 -8.43 -4.34
C THR A 15 -3.91 -9.07 -4.32
N GLU A 16 -4.00 -10.39 -4.23
CA GLU A 16 -5.26 -11.13 -4.11
C GLU A 16 -6.01 -10.73 -2.82
N PHE A 17 -5.29 -10.68 -1.70
CA PHE A 17 -5.83 -10.22 -0.42
C PHE A 17 -6.35 -8.78 -0.50
N ALA A 18 -5.57 -7.85 -1.06
CA ALA A 18 -5.96 -6.45 -1.19
C ALA A 18 -7.19 -6.29 -2.10
N ASN A 19 -7.27 -7.06 -3.18
CA ASN A 19 -8.44 -7.08 -4.06
C ASN A 19 -9.67 -7.62 -3.34
N ALA A 20 -9.55 -8.66 -2.50
CA ALA A 20 -10.64 -9.19 -1.71
C ALA A 20 -11.16 -8.16 -0.70
N VAL A 21 -10.26 -7.54 0.07
CA VAL A 21 -10.60 -6.47 1.03
C VAL A 21 -11.35 -5.32 0.33
N ARG A 22 -10.83 -4.86 -0.81
CA ARG A 22 -11.42 -3.78 -1.59
C ARG A 22 -12.79 -4.14 -2.12
N LYS A 23 -12.95 -5.33 -2.69
CA LYS A 23 -14.22 -5.82 -3.27
C LYS A 23 -15.32 -5.95 -2.22
N GLU A 24 -14.99 -6.56 -1.08
CA GLU A 24 -15.94 -6.80 0.02
C GLU A 24 -16.10 -5.56 0.93
N LYS A 25 -15.35 -4.49 0.66
CA LYS A 25 -15.37 -3.24 1.46
C LYS A 25 -15.25 -3.50 2.96
N THR A 26 -14.27 -4.30 3.35
CA THR A 26 -13.99 -4.67 4.74
C THR A 26 -12.70 -4.02 5.25
N ILE A 27 -12.36 -4.26 6.51
CA ILE A 27 -11.03 -3.98 7.05
C ILE A 27 -10.22 -5.28 7.01
N GLY A 28 -9.05 -5.24 6.36
CA GLY A 28 -8.09 -6.34 6.31
C GLY A 28 -6.88 -6.07 7.20
N ILE A 29 -6.26 -7.13 7.70
CA ILE A 29 -4.98 -7.06 8.43
C ILE A 29 -3.92 -7.77 7.59
N CYS A 30 -2.76 -7.11 7.37
CA CYS A 30 -1.58 -7.74 6.82
C CYS A 30 -0.46 -7.69 7.86
N HIS A 31 0.08 -8.83 8.26
CA HIS A 31 1.12 -8.89 9.28
C HIS A 31 2.27 -9.83 8.87
N GLY A 32 3.45 -9.60 9.42
CA GLY A 32 4.63 -10.41 9.15
C GLY A 32 5.89 -9.77 9.69
N ALA A 33 7.00 -10.50 9.69
CA ALA A 33 8.28 -10.01 10.20
C ALA A 33 8.73 -8.71 9.52
N ALA A 34 9.65 -7.98 10.15
CA ALA A 34 10.28 -6.83 9.53
C ALA A 34 11.07 -7.25 8.27
N GLY A 35 11.15 -6.38 7.27
CA GLY A 35 11.97 -6.62 6.07
C GLY A 35 11.40 -7.59 5.04
N VAL A 36 10.31 -8.32 5.31
CA VAL A 36 9.77 -9.31 4.35
C VAL A 36 9.15 -8.71 3.08
N GLY A 37 8.93 -7.39 3.02
CA GLY A 37 8.45 -6.70 1.82
C GLY A 37 6.99 -6.25 1.83
N LYS A 38 6.32 -6.23 2.99
CA LYS A 38 4.93 -5.76 3.16
C LYS A 38 4.72 -4.37 2.57
N THR A 39 5.52 -3.39 3.04
CA THR A 39 5.51 -2.00 2.59
C THR A 39 5.71 -1.88 1.08
N ASN A 40 6.70 -2.57 0.53
CA ASN A 40 6.99 -2.55 -0.91
C ASN A 40 5.82 -3.09 -1.74
N SER A 41 5.17 -4.15 -1.27
CA SER A 41 3.99 -4.71 -1.95
C SER A 41 2.79 -3.78 -1.90
N ALA A 42 2.56 -3.12 -0.76
CA ALA A 42 1.49 -2.15 -0.59
C ALA A 42 1.70 -0.90 -1.45
N ARG A 43 2.91 -0.32 -1.44
CA ARG A 43 3.27 0.82 -2.30
C ARG A 43 3.14 0.48 -3.78
N ARG A 44 3.57 -0.74 -4.18
CA ARG A 44 3.43 -1.22 -5.56
C ARG A 44 1.96 -1.39 -5.96
N TYR A 45 1.12 -1.94 -5.10
CA TYR A 45 -0.32 -2.09 -5.33
C TYR A 45 -1.00 -0.72 -5.55
N ALA A 46 -0.68 0.26 -4.70
CA ALA A 46 -1.20 1.61 -4.77
C ALA A 46 -0.59 2.45 -5.91
N ASN A 47 0.40 1.97 -6.64
CA ASN A 47 1.25 2.77 -7.54
C ASN A 47 1.89 3.99 -6.84
N TRP A 48 2.14 3.87 -5.53
CA TRP A 48 2.46 4.99 -4.65
C TRP A 48 3.80 5.66 -4.97
N ASP A 49 4.80 4.87 -5.39
CA ASP A 49 6.13 5.40 -5.76
C ASP A 49 6.08 6.39 -6.95
N ALA A 50 5.06 6.27 -7.81
CA ALA A 50 4.84 7.21 -8.89
C ALA A 50 3.87 8.34 -8.49
N LEU A 51 2.87 8.04 -7.68
CA LEU A 51 1.81 9.00 -7.31
C LEU A 51 2.24 9.97 -6.21
N GLU A 52 2.91 9.50 -5.15
CA GLU A 52 3.29 10.32 -4.02
C GLU A 52 4.17 11.52 -4.41
N PRO A 53 5.29 11.36 -5.16
CA PRO A 53 6.11 12.48 -5.59
C PRO A 53 5.33 13.44 -6.50
N TYR A 54 4.48 12.90 -7.39
CA TYR A 54 3.66 13.70 -8.28
C TYR A 54 2.62 14.54 -7.52
N ILE A 55 1.90 13.92 -6.58
CA ILE A 55 0.88 14.58 -5.77
C ILE A 55 1.50 15.65 -4.84
N ASN A 56 2.71 15.42 -4.35
CA ASN A 56 3.44 16.38 -3.51
C ASN A 56 4.10 17.51 -4.31
N ALA A 57 4.32 17.31 -5.61
CA ALA A 57 4.90 18.36 -6.44
C ALA A 57 3.94 19.55 -6.54
N TRP A 58 4.49 20.75 -6.34
CA TRP A 58 3.77 22.00 -6.52
C TRP A 58 3.96 22.53 -7.94
N GLY A 59 2.89 23.07 -8.54
CA GLY A 59 2.98 23.69 -9.86
C GLY A 59 1.72 23.47 -10.72
N PRO A 60 1.65 24.15 -11.86
CA PRO A 60 0.55 23.98 -12.80
C PRO A 60 0.56 22.54 -13.38
N ARG A 61 -0.62 21.97 -13.57
CA ARG A 61 -0.83 20.66 -14.19
C ARG A 61 -0.94 20.84 -15.71
N GLY A 62 -0.52 19.82 -16.46
CA GLY A 62 -0.53 19.85 -17.92
C GLY A 62 -0.74 18.45 -18.54
N ASP A 63 -0.76 18.37 -19.85
CA ASP A 63 -1.07 17.15 -20.61
C ASP A 63 -0.13 15.99 -20.30
N HIS A 64 1.13 16.27 -19.92
CA HIS A 64 2.11 15.26 -19.50
C HIS A 64 1.75 14.55 -18.20
N ASP A 65 0.76 15.06 -17.45
CA ASP A 65 0.28 14.50 -16.18
C ASP A 65 -0.73 13.36 -16.36
N ALA A 66 -1.29 13.21 -17.57
CA ALA A 66 -2.32 12.22 -17.88
C ALA A 66 -1.96 10.78 -17.42
N LYS A 67 -0.67 10.41 -17.49
CA LYS A 67 -0.18 9.13 -16.99
C LYS A 67 -0.40 8.93 -15.48
N HIS A 68 -0.25 9.98 -14.68
CA HIS A 68 -0.46 9.93 -13.22
C HIS A 68 -1.95 9.88 -12.89
N TYR A 69 -2.78 10.60 -13.65
CA TYR A 69 -4.23 10.53 -13.53
C TYR A 69 -4.76 9.13 -13.83
N ALA A 70 -4.27 8.51 -14.92
CA ALA A 70 -4.60 7.12 -15.26
C ALA A 70 -4.14 6.13 -14.17
N LEU A 71 -2.95 6.33 -13.58
CA LEU A 71 -2.46 5.51 -12.48
C LEU A 71 -3.34 5.65 -11.23
N ALA A 72 -3.71 6.86 -10.84
CA ALA A 72 -4.59 7.13 -9.71
C ALA A 72 -5.96 6.47 -9.90
N ASN A 73 -6.58 6.64 -11.07
CA ASN A 73 -7.87 6.02 -11.38
C ASN A 73 -7.80 4.48 -11.40
N ARG A 74 -6.68 3.90 -11.86
CA ARG A 74 -6.51 2.45 -11.86
C ARG A 74 -6.34 1.87 -10.45
N SER A 75 -5.56 2.53 -9.59
CA SER A 75 -5.32 2.04 -8.22
C SER A 75 -6.45 2.40 -7.27
N ARG A 76 -6.99 3.62 -7.35
CA ARG A 76 -8.00 4.18 -6.42
C ARG A 76 -7.66 3.90 -4.96
N THR A 77 -6.36 3.94 -4.66
CA THR A 77 -5.80 3.51 -3.38
C THR A 77 -4.90 4.59 -2.81
N VAL A 78 -5.11 4.91 -1.56
CA VAL A 78 -4.21 5.73 -0.74
C VAL A 78 -3.33 4.81 0.09
N PHE A 79 -2.02 5.06 0.08
CA PHE A 79 -1.07 4.46 1.02
C PHE A 79 -0.58 5.52 1.98
N TYR A 80 -0.59 5.20 3.27
CA TYR A 80 -0.19 6.12 4.33
C TYR A 80 0.62 5.40 5.41
N THR A 81 1.67 6.06 5.90
CA THR A 81 2.45 5.59 7.06
C THR A 81 2.35 6.67 8.15
N PRO A 82 1.71 6.38 9.30
CA PRO A 82 1.62 7.34 10.40
C PRO A 82 2.99 7.74 10.94
N GLU A 83 3.14 8.98 11.34
CA GLU A 83 4.30 9.43 12.12
C GLU A 83 4.33 8.73 13.48
N VAL A 84 5.53 8.64 14.10
CA VAL A 84 5.72 7.94 15.38
C VAL A 84 4.84 8.52 16.51
N LEU A 85 4.66 9.84 16.51
CA LEU A 85 3.84 10.57 17.49
C LEU A 85 2.59 11.17 16.85
N CYS A 86 1.99 10.46 15.89
CA CYS A 86 0.81 10.93 15.17
C CYS A 86 -0.40 11.04 16.10
N ARG A 87 -0.94 12.25 16.26
CA ARG A 87 -2.19 12.44 16.99
C ARG A 87 -3.37 11.98 16.12
N PRO A 88 -4.46 11.47 16.74
CA PRO A 88 -5.62 11.00 15.98
C PRO A 88 -6.22 12.05 15.03
N LYS A 89 -6.19 13.33 15.40
CA LYS A 89 -6.67 14.44 14.56
C LYS A 89 -5.78 14.65 13.34
N ASP A 90 -4.46 14.59 13.51
CA ASP A 90 -3.50 14.78 12.43
C ASP A 90 -3.57 13.60 11.45
N LEU A 91 -3.69 12.37 11.96
CA LEU A 91 -3.95 11.18 11.15
C LEU A 91 -5.16 11.36 10.22
N MET A 92 -6.29 11.83 10.77
CA MET A 92 -7.51 12.00 9.98
C MET A 92 -7.36 13.11 8.94
N HIS A 93 -6.68 14.21 9.31
CA HIS A 93 -6.37 15.31 8.39
C HIS A 93 -5.50 14.84 7.22
N ASP A 94 -4.45 14.06 7.49
CA ASP A 94 -3.56 13.53 6.46
C ASP A 94 -4.28 12.56 5.53
N ILE A 95 -5.10 11.67 6.09
CA ILE A 95 -5.91 10.74 5.30
C ILE A 95 -6.88 11.50 4.38
N ASP A 96 -7.57 12.52 4.90
CA ASP A 96 -8.47 13.37 4.10
C ASP A 96 -7.71 14.06 2.96
N HIS A 97 -6.56 14.64 3.28
CA HIS A 97 -5.70 15.30 2.31
C HIS A 97 -5.28 14.36 1.16
N TRP A 98 -4.82 13.15 1.49
CA TRP A 98 -4.43 12.17 0.48
C TRP A 98 -5.61 11.64 -0.32
N GLN A 99 -6.76 11.39 0.32
CA GLN A 99 -7.97 10.96 -0.38
C GLN A 99 -8.47 12.00 -1.37
N ILE A 100 -8.48 13.29 -0.99
CA ILE A 100 -8.85 14.38 -1.89
C ILE A 100 -7.90 14.42 -3.09
N LYS A 101 -6.60 14.39 -2.87
CA LYS A 101 -5.60 14.50 -3.96
C LYS A 101 -5.65 13.32 -4.92
N VAL A 102 -5.73 12.08 -4.41
CA VAL A 102 -5.87 10.89 -5.26
C VAL A 102 -7.21 10.90 -5.99
N GLY A 103 -8.27 11.30 -5.30
CA GLY A 103 -9.62 11.44 -5.89
C GLY A 103 -9.67 12.48 -7.02
N LEU A 104 -9.03 13.63 -6.83
CA LEU A 104 -8.92 14.65 -7.89
C LEU A 104 -8.16 14.13 -9.12
N CYS A 105 -7.08 13.39 -8.93
CA CYS A 105 -6.35 12.77 -10.04
C CYS A 105 -7.22 11.74 -10.78
N ALA A 106 -7.98 10.93 -10.04
CA ALA A 106 -8.89 9.95 -10.63
C ALA A 106 -10.06 10.62 -11.39
N ASP A 107 -10.63 11.69 -10.83
CA ASP A 107 -11.69 12.48 -11.47
C ASP A 107 -11.20 13.13 -12.76
N GLU A 108 -9.98 13.68 -12.78
CA GLU A 108 -9.38 14.26 -13.97
C GLU A 108 -9.21 13.23 -15.08
N HIS A 109 -8.79 12.01 -14.75
CA HIS A 109 -8.73 10.92 -15.72
C HIS A 109 -10.10 10.59 -16.29
N LEU A 110 -11.11 10.45 -15.43
CA LEU A 110 -12.49 10.13 -15.87
C LEU A 110 -13.03 11.22 -16.79
N ARG A 111 -12.77 12.48 -16.47
CA ARG A 111 -13.18 13.62 -17.32
C ARG A 111 -12.48 13.64 -18.68
N SER A 112 -11.20 13.27 -18.72
CA SER A 112 -10.46 13.20 -19.99
C SER A 112 -10.98 12.13 -20.95
N LEU A 113 -11.82 11.20 -20.49
CA LEU A 113 -12.46 10.18 -21.30
C LEU A 113 -13.88 10.55 -21.75
N MET A 114 -14.43 11.65 -21.25
CA MET A 114 -15.78 12.12 -21.64
C MET A 114 -15.74 12.93 -22.93
N PRO A 115 -16.80 12.87 -23.76
CA PRO A 115 -16.95 13.75 -24.92
C PRO A 115 -16.96 15.24 -24.50
N ASP A 116 -16.48 16.10 -25.39
CA ASP A 116 -16.51 17.54 -25.19
C ASP A 116 -17.93 18.04 -24.88
N GLY A 117 -18.12 18.65 -23.71
CA GLY A 117 -19.39 19.24 -23.27
C GLY A 117 -20.09 18.49 -22.11
N GLU A 118 -19.74 17.25 -21.81
CA GLU A 118 -20.31 16.49 -20.68
C GLU A 118 -19.42 16.50 -19.44
N VAL A 119 -19.12 17.66 -18.89
CA VAL A 119 -18.30 17.73 -17.66
C VAL A 119 -19.18 17.58 -16.43
N VAL A 120 -19.39 16.34 -15.97
CA VAL A 120 -19.97 16.10 -14.65
C VAL A 120 -18.84 16.01 -13.63
N ARG A 121 -18.67 17.07 -12.82
CA ARG A 121 -17.77 16.99 -11.66
C ARG A 121 -18.38 16.11 -10.57
N GLN A 122 -17.57 15.20 -10.04
CA GLN A 122 -17.95 14.48 -8.82
C GLN A 122 -18.06 15.49 -7.66
N ASN A 123 -19.23 15.54 -7.00
CA ASN A 123 -19.43 16.41 -5.85
C ASN A 123 -18.50 16.05 -4.67
N ASP A 124 -18.10 14.79 -4.59
CA ASP A 124 -17.20 14.27 -3.56
C ASP A 124 -16.18 13.32 -4.18
N VAL A 125 -15.02 13.85 -4.52
CA VAL A 125 -13.92 13.10 -5.15
C VAL A 125 -13.31 12.05 -4.22
N THR A 126 -13.52 12.14 -2.91
CA THR A 126 -13.00 11.16 -1.96
C THR A 126 -13.63 9.78 -2.16
N ARG A 127 -14.85 9.72 -2.72
CA ARG A 127 -15.55 8.47 -3.07
C ARG A 127 -14.91 7.70 -4.21
N LEU A 128 -14.05 8.35 -4.99
CA LEU A 128 -13.26 7.67 -6.02
C LEU A 128 -12.10 6.85 -5.44
N VAL A 129 -11.74 7.10 -4.18
CA VAL A 129 -10.79 6.25 -3.44
C VAL A 129 -11.55 5.08 -2.83
N GLU A 130 -11.13 3.87 -3.18
CA GLU A 130 -11.81 2.63 -2.79
C GLU A 130 -11.08 1.86 -1.69
N LEU A 131 -9.77 2.13 -1.52
CA LEU A 131 -8.94 1.45 -0.53
C LEU A 131 -7.98 2.44 0.16
N LEU A 132 -7.90 2.33 1.48
CA LEU A 132 -6.89 2.98 2.31
C LEU A 132 -5.95 1.91 2.89
N ILE A 133 -4.66 2.00 2.61
CA ILE A 133 -3.63 1.15 3.21
C ILE A 133 -2.86 1.96 4.23
N ILE A 134 -2.85 1.51 5.48
CA ILE A 134 -2.09 2.12 6.57
C ILE A 134 -0.97 1.16 6.95
N ASP A 135 0.26 1.59 6.72
CA ASP A 135 1.47 0.86 7.14
C ASP A 135 1.87 1.24 8.57
N GLU A 136 2.67 0.41 9.23
CA GLU A 136 3.08 0.61 10.62
C GLU A 136 1.88 0.84 11.56
N ALA A 137 0.82 0.04 11.39
CA ALA A 137 -0.43 0.21 12.14
C ALA A 137 -0.28 0.02 13.66
N GLU A 138 0.83 -0.53 14.13
CA GLU A 138 1.22 -0.54 15.55
C GLU A 138 1.41 0.85 16.15
N ARG A 139 1.63 1.89 15.34
CA ARG A 139 1.73 3.29 15.79
C ARG A 139 0.37 3.91 16.12
N LEU A 140 -0.72 3.28 15.67
CA LEU A 140 -2.07 3.80 15.88
C LEU A 140 -2.45 3.70 17.36
N THR A 141 -2.95 4.81 17.91
CA THR A 141 -3.55 4.84 19.25
C THR A 141 -4.94 4.20 19.24
N PRO A 142 -5.49 3.79 20.42
CA PRO A 142 -6.88 3.33 20.52
C PRO A 142 -7.90 4.30 19.89
N THR A 143 -7.72 5.58 20.14
CA THR A 143 -8.59 6.64 19.57
C THR A 143 -8.48 6.71 18.05
N ALA A 144 -7.27 6.55 17.49
CA ALA A 144 -7.05 6.53 16.06
C ALA A 144 -7.75 5.32 15.41
N LEU A 145 -7.65 4.13 16.04
CA LEU A 145 -8.34 2.92 15.57
C LEU A 145 -9.86 3.09 15.57
N GLU A 146 -10.42 3.75 16.59
CA GLU A 146 -11.85 4.03 16.66
C GLU A 146 -12.31 5.03 15.59
N LEU A 147 -11.52 6.07 15.31
CA LEU A 147 -11.81 7.01 14.22
C LEU A 147 -11.76 6.34 12.84
N LEU A 148 -10.82 5.42 12.62
CA LEU A 148 -10.75 4.66 11.38
C LEU A 148 -11.95 3.72 11.22
N ARG A 149 -12.35 3.05 12.30
CA ARG A 149 -13.57 2.22 12.33
C ARG A 149 -14.81 3.06 12.01
N ASP A 150 -14.97 4.22 12.65
CA ASP A 150 -16.11 5.11 12.41
C ASP A 150 -16.14 5.60 10.95
N ARG A 151 -14.98 5.95 10.40
CA ARG A 151 -14.85 6.29 8.97
C ARG A 151 -15.28 5.13 8.07
N HIS A 152 -14.80 3.91 8.35
CA HIS A 152 -15.20 2.73 7.60
C HIS A 152 -16.73 2.53 7.63
N ASP A 153 -17.34 2.59 8.81
CA ASP A 153 -18.78 2.41 8.98
C ASP A 153 -19.61 3.47 8.23
N ARG A 154 -19.14 4.71 8.14
CA ARG A 154 -19.84 5.82 7.47
C ARG A 154 -19.64 5.83 5.95
N THR A 155 -18.47 5.45 5.47
CA THR A 155 -18.09 5.66 4.06
C THR A 155 -18.01 4.36 3.27
N HIS A 156 -17.99 3.21 3.94
CA HIS A 156 -17.68 1.89 3.39
C HIS A 156 -16.33 1.85 2.63
N LEU A 157 -15.38 2.72 3.06
CA LEU A 157 -14.02 2.71 2.54
C LEU A 157 -13.33 1.44 3.02
N ALA A 158 -12.85 0.61 2.08
CA ALA A 158 -12.04 -0.54 2.43
C ALA A 158 -10.71 -0.10 3.05
N MET A 159 -10.22 -0.84 4.05
CA MET A 159 -8.97 -0.52 4.72
C MET A 159 -8.07 -1.75 4.87
N ILE A 160 -6.76 -1.56 4.74
CA ILE A 160 -5.75 -2.55 5.11
C ILE A 160 -4.84 -1.94 6.17
N LEU A 161 -4.72 -2.62 7.30
CA LEU A 161 -3.82 -2.27 8.39
C LEU A 161 -2.61 -3.22 8.32
N ILE A 162 -1.43 -2.67 8.04
CA ILE A 162 -0.19 -3.43 7.93
C ILE A 162 0.63 -3.25 9.20
N GLY A 163 1.13 -4.34 9.78
CA GLY A 163 1.95 -4.25 10.97
C GLY A 163 2.83 -5.47 11.23
N MET A 164 3.42 -5.48 12.43
CA MET A 164 4.28 -6.55 12.91
C MET A 164 3.47 -7.77 13.33
N PRO A 165 4.10 -8.96 13.48
CA PRO A 165 3.45 -10.13 14.08
C PRO A 165 2.83 -9.79 15.44
N GLY A 166 1.62 -10.30 15.70
CA GLY A 166 0.86 -10.03 16.93
C GLY A 166 -0.06 -8.81 16.87
N ILE A 167 -0.08 -8.05 15.75
CA ILE A 167 -1.01 -6.93 15.58
C ILE A 167 -2.47 -7.38 15.55
N ASP A 168 -2.74 -8.58 15.05
CA ASP A 168 -4.06 -9.20 15.04
C ASP A 168 -4.55 -9.52 16.46
N GLU A 169 -3.67 -10.01 17.35
CA GLU A 169 -3.98 -10.21 18.77
C GLU A 169 -4.28 -8.87 19.46
N ARG A 170 -3.47 -7.85 19.17
CA ARG A 170 -3.73 -6.49 19.69
C ARG A 170 -5.11 -6.00 19.31
N PHE A 171 -5.55 -6.20 18.05
CA PHE A 171 -6.84 -5.73 17.58
C PHE A 171 -8.03 -6.48 18.18
N ARG A 172 -7.84 -7.69 18.73
CA ARG A 172 -8.87 -8.40 19.51
C ARG A 172 -9.30 -7.64 20.76
N HIS A 173 -8.44 -6.78 21.30
CA HIS A 173 -8.78 -5.90 22.41
C HIS A 173 -9.71 -4.74 22.03
N TYR A 174 -10.03 -4.59 20.73
CA TYR A 174 -10.95 -3.58 20.20
C TYR A 174 -12.12 -4.28 19.49
N PRO A 175 -13.13 -4.79 20.24
CA PRO A 175 -14.19 -5.63 19.68
C PRO A 175 -14.96 -4.99 18.51
N GLN A 176 -15.14 -3.67 18.57
CA GLN A 176 -15.85 -2.94 17.52
C GLN A 176 -15.07 -2.88 16.20
N LEU A 177 -13.75 -2.69 16.25
CA LEU A 177 -12.87 -2.79 15.10
C LEU A 177 -12.79 -4.25 14.63
N TYR A 178 -12.58 -5.18 15.57
CA TYR A 178 -12.42 -6.60 15.29
C TYR A 178 -13.60 -7.20 14.53
N SER A 179 -14.83 -6.76 14.84
CA SER A 179 -16.05 -7.22 14.15
C SER A 179 -16.16 -6.75 12.67
N ARG A 180 -15.32 -5.80 12.24
CA ARG A 180 -15.24 -5.32 10.83
C ARG A 180 -14.09 -5.95 10.06
N LEU A 181 -13.27 -6.78 10.73
CA LEU A 181 -12.19 -7.48 10.07
C LEU A 181 -12.75 -8.60 9.19
N GLY A 182 -12.55 -8.51 7.90
CA GLY A 182 -12.98 -9.52 6.94
C GLY A 182 -11.89 -10.50 6.56
N PHE A 183 -10.64 -10.03 6.49
CA PHE A 183 -9.52 -10.83 6.02
C PHE A 183 -8.26 -10.59 6.82
N SER A 184 -7.45 -11.65 6.99
CA SER A 184 -6.10 -11.58 7.56
C SER A 184 -5.12 -12.24 6.62
N HIS A 185 -4.00 -11.56 6.35
CA HIS A 185 -2.92 -12.04 5.50
C HIS A 185 -1.61 -12.07 6.26
N HIS A 186 -1.06 -13.26 6.44
CA HIS A 186 0.28 -13.43 6.97
C HIS A 186 1.30 -13.34 5.82
N TYR A 187 2.00 -12.21 5.76
CA TYR A 187 3.06 -11.97 4.77
C TYR A 187 4.33 -12.71 5.19
N ARG A 188 4.74 -13.70 4.43
CA ARG A 188 5.84 -14.61 4.74
C ARG A 188 7.15 -14.12 4.14
N ALA A 189 8.26 -14.53 4.75
CA ALA A 189 9.57 -14.40 4.14
C ALA A 189 9.67 -15.20 2.83
N LEU A 190 10.58 -14.81 1.96
CA LEU A 190 10.86 -15.55 0.72
C LEU A 190 11.38 -16.95 1.04
N GLY A 191 10.88 -17.94 0.32
CA GLY A 191 11.51 -19.26 0.31
C GLY A 191 12.88 -19.21 -0.36
N ARG A 192 13.76 -20.19 -0.03
CA ARG A 192 15.16 -20.22 -0.50
C ARG A 192 15.29 -20.03 -2.01
N GLU A 193 14.53 -20.75 -2.81
CA GLU A 193 14.59 -20.64 -4.27
C GLU A 193 14.22 -19.24 -4.77
N GLU A 194 13.20 -18.66 -4.18
CA GLU A 194 12.73 -17.32 -4.54
C GLU A 194 13.71 -16.24 -4.06
N LEU A 195 14.32 -16.43 -2.89
CA LEU A 195 15.39 -15.58 -2.37
C LEU A 195 16.58 -15.58 -3.34
N LEU A 196 17.06 -16.74 -3.75
CA LEU A 196 18.15 -16.87 -4.72
C LEU A 196 17.83 -16.20 -6.05
N PHE A 197 16.61 -16.37 -6.54
CA PHE A 197 16.14 -15.69 -7.75
C PHE A 197 16.18 -14.15 -7.60
N VAL A 198 15.70 -13.62 -6.49
CA VAL A 198 15.70 -12.18 -6.19
C VAL A 198 17.12 -11.66 -6.07
N LEU A 199 18.00 -12.36 -5.34
CA LEU A 199 19.41 -11.99 -5.18
C LEU A 199 20.14 -11.99 -6.53
N ASN A 200 20.01 -13.05 -7.33
CA ASN A 200 20.63 -13.13 -8.65
C ASN A 200 20.21 -11.96 -9.55
N ARG A 201 18.92 -11.58 -9.49
CA ARG A 201 18.42 -10.45 -10.26
C ARG A 201 19.00 -9.12 -9.79
N HIS A 202 19.22 -8.94 -8.48
CA HIS A 202 19.90 -7.77 -7.94
C HIS A 202 21.38 -7.75 -8.30
N TRP A 203 22.10 -8.87 -8.19
CA TRP A 203 23.51 -9.02 -8.58
C TRP A 203 23.74 -8.65 -10.04
N LYS A 204 22.92 -9.19 -10.94
CA LYS A 204 22.98 -8.85 -12.38
C LYS A 204 22.82 -7.37 -12.65
N ARG A 205 22.00 -6.67 -11.89
CA ARG A 205 21.83 -5.20 -12.04
C ARG A 205 23.06 -4.42 -11.59
N LEU A 206 23.83 -4.97 -10.68
CA LEU A 206 25.10 -4.40 -10.23
C LEU A 206 26.28 -4.80 -11.15
N GLY A 207 25.99 -5.48 -12.27
CA GLY A 207 27.02 -6.00 -13.20
C GLY A 207 27.78 -7.20 -12.65
N ARG A 208 27.23 -7.90 -11.65
CA ARG A 208 27.83 -9.06 -11.01
C ARG A 208 27.02 -10.33 -11.29
N THR A 209 27.67 -11.48 -11.23
CA THR A 209 27.04 -12.80 -11.30
C THR A 209 27.09 -13.42 -9.92
N LEU A 210 25.96 -13.91 -9.43
CA LEU A 210 25.91 -14.68 -8.18
C LEU A 210 26.24 -16.13 -8.52
N ASP A 211 27.28 -16.68 -7.91
CA ASP A 211 27.66 -18.07 -8.02
C ASP A 211 27.45 -18.78 -6.67
N PRO A 212 26.40 -19.60 -6.53
CA PRO A 212 26.14 -20.31 -5.28
C PRO A 212 27.23 -21.31 -4.87
N ASP A 213 28.08 -21.72 -5.81
CA ASP A 213 29.18 -22.65 -5.56
C ASP A 213 30.46 -21.89 -5.15
N ASP A 214 30.52 -20.57 -5.35
CA ASP A 214 31.59 -19.73 -4.79
C ASP A 214 31.43 -19.57 -3.28
N PHE A 215 32.53 -19.77 -2.54
CA PHE A 215 32.51 -19.75 -1.07
C PHE A 215 32.03 -18.40 -0.50
N THR A 216 32.42 -17.30 -1.11
CA THR A 216 32.08 -15.94 -0.66
C THR A 216 30.60 -15.66 -0.88
N ASP A 217 30.08 -16.01 -2.06
CA ASP A 217 28.67 -15.85 -2.41
C ASP A 217 27.79 -16.79 -1.56
N ALA A 218 28.23 -18.03 -1.32
CA ALA A 218 27.54 -18.99 -0.45
C ALA A 218 27.43 -18.47 1.00
N GLN A 219 28.52 -17.86 1.54
CA GLN A 219 28.46 -17.22 2.86
C GLN A 219 27.51 -16.01 2.92
N ALA A 220 27.52 -15.17 1.88
CA ALA A 220 26.61 -14.04 1.78
C ALA A 220 25.14 -14.50 1.73
N ILE A 221 24.83 -15.51 0.94
CA ILE A 221 23.49 -16.12 0.86
C ILE A 221 23.07 -16.64 2.24
N ALA A 222 23.93 -17.43 2.90
CA ALA A 222 23.65 -18.00 4.22
C ALA A 222 23.45 -16.91 5.31
N ALA A 223 24.15 -15.78 5.21
CA ALA A 223 23.96 -14.65 6.12
C ALA A 223 22.60 -13.98 5.90
N ILE A 224 22.15 -13.82 4.65
CA ILE A 224 20.84 -13.24 4.31
C ILE A 224 19.68 -14.18 4.69
N GLU A 225 19.86 -15.50 4.58
CA GLU A 225 18.86 -16.50 4.98
C GLU A 225 18.57 -16.49 6.50
N ARG A 226 19.48 -15.95 7.32
CA ARG A 226 19.35 -15.90 8.78
C ARG A 226 18.63 -14.64 9.32
N ILE A 227 18.44 -13.66 8.46
CA ILE A 227 17.74 -12.41 8.80
C ILE A 227 16.24 -12.59 8.61
#